data_a3522f6c581a8c0aa143fcb5be64366c
#
_entry.id   a3522f6c581a8c0aa143fcb5be64366c
#
_cell.length_a   1.000
_cell.length_b   1.000
_cell.length_c   1.000
_cell.angle_alpha   90.00
_cell.angle_beta   90.00
_cell.angle_gamma   90.00
#
_symmetry.space_group_name_H-M   'P 1'
#
loop_
_entity.id
_entity.type
_entity.pdbx_description
1 polymer ?
#
loop_
_entity_poly.entity_id
_entity_poly.type
_entity_poly.pdbx_seq_one_letter_code
_entity_poly.pdbx_strand_id
1 'polypeptide(L)'
;MNVLYLTSEAVPFIKTGGLADVAGSLPKELIKDGVDVRVVMPLYASIDESYRSKMEKITEFYVDLDWKHQYAGVYKLDYQEVSFYFIDNLEYFGRD
;
A
#
# COMPACT_ATOMS: atom_id res chain seq x y z
N MET A 1 10.50 13.41 12.61
CA MET A 1 9.59 13.76 11.51
C MET A 1 8.87 12.52 11.03
N ASN A 2 7.58 12.62 10.81
CA ASN A 2 6.76 11.51 10.34
C ASN A 2 6.26 11.83 8.93
N VAL A 3 6.44 10.88 8.00
CA VAL A 3 6.05 11.05 6.60
C VAL A 3 5.10 9.93 6.19
N LEU A 4 3.98 10.30 5.60
CA LEU A 4 3.06 9.37 4.95
C LEU A 4 3.25 9.48 3.45
N TYR A 5 3.72 8.41 2.83
CA TYR A 5 4.05 8.37 1.42
C TYR A 5 2.94 7.65 0.66
N LEU A 6 2.19 8.38 -0.15
CA LEU A 6 1.09 7.82 -0.95
C LEU A 6 1.59 7.56 -2.37
N THR A 7 1.38 6.36 -2.87
CA THR A 7 1.83 6.00 -4.21
C THR A 7 0.87 5.01 -4.86
N SER A 8 0.78 5.05 -6.18
CA SER A 8 -0.02 4.08 -6.93
C SER A 8 0.77 2.80 -7.23
N GLU A 9 2.09 2.83 -7.12
CA GLU A 9 2.93 1.65 -7.37
C GLU A 9 4.22 1.71 -6.56
N ALA A 10 4.76 0.55 -6.25
CA ALA A 10 6.05 0.43 -5.56
C ALA A 10 6.61 -0.96 -5.79
N VAL A 11 7.90 -1.07 -6.09
CA VAL A 11 8.56 -2.38 -6.14
C VAL A 11 8.68 -2.90 -4.71
N PRO A 12 8.58 -4.20 -4.48
CA PRO A 12 8.42 -5.30 -5.45
C PRO A 12 6.96 -5.63 -5.78
N PHE A 13 5.99 -4.87 -5.26
CA PHE A 13 4.58 -5.24 -5.31
C PHE A 13 3.95 -5.03 -6.68
N ILE A 14 4.13 -3.85 -7.24
CA ILE A 14 3.60 -3.50 -8.55
C ILE A 14 4.54 -2.52 -9.23
N LYS A 15 4.86 -2.76 -10.50
CA LYS A 15 5.71 -1.86 -11.26
C LYS A 15 5.20 -1.72 -12.69
N THR A 16 4.86 -0.48 -13.07
CA THR A 16 4.52 -0.15 -14.44
C THR A 16 5.47 0.91 -15.02
N GLY A 17 6.29 1.55 -14.18
CA GLY A 17 7.22 2.58 -14.61
C GLY A 17 8.20 2.99 -13.52
N GLY A 18 8.87 4.12 -13.72
CA GLY A 18 9.91 4.61 -12.82
C GLY A 18 9.43 5.03 -11.45
N LEU A 19 8.13 5.37 -11.32
CA LEU A 19 7.56 5.73 -10.03
C LEU A 19 7.69 4.60 -9.02
N ALA A 20 7.53 3.36 -9.47
CA ALA A 20 7.64 2.18 -8.60
C ALA A 20 9.05 2.04 -8.02
N ASP A 21 10.07 2.36 -8.79
CA ASP A 21 11.46 2.29 -8.33
C ASP A 21 11.75 3.34 -7.27
N VAL A 22 11.25 4.57 -7.47
CA VAL A 22 11.40 5.64 -6.48
C VAL A 22 10.69 5.27 -5.19
N ALA A 23 9.44 4.80 -5.29
CA ALA A 23 8.66 4.41 -4.11
C ALA A 23 9.26 3.20 -3.38
N GLY A 24 10.06 2.39 -4.08
CA GLY A 24 10.75 1.26 -3.48
C GLY A 24 12.05 1.62 -2.79
N SER A 25 12.66 2.75 -3.16
CA SER A 25 13.97 3.12 -2.63
C SER A 25 13.97 4.35 -1.72
N LEU A 26 13.20 5.39 -2.04
CA LEU A 26 13.19 6.62 -1.26
C LEU A 26 12.79 6.43 0.20
N PRO A 27 11.72 5.67 0.51
CA PRO A 27 11.37 5.44 1.92
C PRO A 27 12.49 4.81 2.72
N LYS A 28 13.23 3.86 2.13
CA LYS A 28 14.35 3.21 2.83
C LYS A 28 15.44 4.22 3.18
N GLU A 29 15.74 5.13 2.26
CA GLU A 29 16.77 6.15 2.50
C GLU A 29 16.33 7.13 3.57
N LEU A 30 15.06 7.52 3.59
CA LEU A 30 14.54 8.42 4.61
C LEU A 30 14.58 7.76 6.00
N ILE A 31 14.28 6.48 6.08
CA ILE A 31 14.33 5.74 7.35
C ILE A 31 15.76 5.69 7.88
N LYS A 32 16.75 5.52 7.00
CA LYS A 32 18.16 5.55 7.42
C LYS A 32 18.54 6.90 8.02
N ASP A 33 17.90 7.96 7.59
CA ASP A 33 18.13 9.31 8.10
C ASP A 33 17.27 9.63 9.33
N GLY A 34 16.61 8.63 9.91
CA GLY A 34 15.83 8.81 11.14
C GLY A 34 14.42 9.31 10.94
N VAL A 35 13.93 9.30 9.70
CA VAL A 35 12.56 9.72 9.40
C VAL A 35 11.61 8.53 9.50
N ASP A 36 10.49 8.69 10.19
CA ASP A 36 9.45 7.65 10.24
C ASP A 36 8.59 7.77 8.99
N VAL A 37 8.76 6.82 8.07
CA VAL A 37 8.04 6.80 6.79
C VAL A 37 7.14 5.59 6.71
N ARG A 38 5.89 5.82 6.31
CA ARG A 38 4.94 4.75 6.05
C ARG A 38 4.39 4.94 4.64
N VAL A 39 4.32 3.84 3.90
CA VAL A 39 3.87 3.87 2.51
C VAL A 39 2.45 3.35 2.42
N VAL A 40 1.59 4.05 1.67
CA VAL A 40 0.21 3.63 1.44
C VAL A 40 -0.02 3.48 -0.06
N MET A 41 -0.56 2.35 -0.46
CA MET A 41 -0.87 2.08 -1.85
C MET A 41 -2.10 1.20 -1.99
N PRO A 42 -2.75 1.17 -3.17
CA PRO A 42 -3.88 0.28 -3.38
C PRO A 42 -3.47 -1.20 -3.33
N LEU A 43 -4.38 -2.04 -2.84
CA LEU A 43 -4.20 -3.49 -2.87
C LEU A 43 -4.74 -4.00 -4.20
N TYR A 44 -3.87 -4.06 -5.21
CA TYR A 44 -4.26 -4.56 -6.53
C TYR A 44 -4.35 -6.08 -6.52
N ALA A 45 -5.27 -6.62 -7.33
CA ALA A 45 -5.40 -8.07 -7.48
C ALA A 45 -4.16 -8.69 -8.10
N SER A 46 -3.40 -7.90 -8.87
CA SER A 46 -2.18 -8.36 -9.54
C SER A 46 -0.96 -8.47 -8.64
N ILE A 47 -1.04 -7.99 -7.40
CA ILE A 47 0.08 -8.16 -6.46
C ILE A 47 0.25 -9.66 -6.18
N ASP A 48 1.48 -10.14 -6.27
CA ASP A 48 1.78 -11.55 -6.15
C ASP A 48 1.31 -12.13 -4.81
N GLU A 49 0.78 -13.36 -4.85
CA GLU A 49 0.26 -14.01 -3.66
C GLU A 49 1.32 -14.23 -2.59
N SER A 50 2.58 -14.35 -2.97
CA SER A 50 3.67 -14.49 -2.00
C SER A 50 3.77 -13.30 -1.05
N TYR A 51 3.34 -12.11 -1.51
CA TYR A 51 3.27 -10.92 -0.66
C TYR A 51 1.92 -10.81 0.02
N ARG A 52 0.83 -11.08 -0.71
CA ARG A 52 -0.53 -10.98 -0.17
C ARG A 52 -0.74 -11.90 1.03
N SER A 53 -0.18 -13.09 0.98
CA SER A 53 -0.32 -14.07 2.06
C SER A 53 0.35 -13.65 3.37
N LYS A 54 1.29 -12.72 3.29
CA LYS A 54 2.02 -12.21 4.47
C LYS A 54 1.42 -10.95 5.04
N MET A 55 0.42 -10.38 4.39
CA MET A 55 -0.22 -9.16 4.85
C MET A 55 -1.11 -9.41 6.05
N GLU A 56 -1.08 -8.49 7.00
CA GLU A 56 -1.94 -8.54 8.18
C GLU A 56 -3.08 -7.55 8.00
N LYS A 57 -4.31 -8.00 8.20
CA LYS A 57 -5.46 -7.11 8.15
C LYS A 57 -5.51 -6.26 9.41
N ILE A 58 -5.38 -4.96 9.25
CA ILE A 58 -5.36 -4.02 10.38
C ILE A 58 -6.77 -3.58 10.75
N THR A 59 -7.57 -3.23 9.76
CA THR A 59 -8.94 -2.76 9.99
C THR A 59 -9.74 -2.82 8.71
N GLU A 60 -11.03 -2.64 8.84
CA GLU A 60 -11.94 -2.47 7.70
C GLU A 60 -13.06 -1.55 8.11
N PHE A 61 -13.60 -0.82 7.16
CA PHE A 61 -14.71 0.08 7.39
C PHE A 61 -15.48 0.28 6.11
N TYR A 62 -16.67 0.88 6.25
CA TYR A 62 -17.51 1.19 5.10
C TYR A 62 -17.70 2.69 5.01
N VAL A 63 -17.68 3.20 3.79
CA VAL A 63 -17.93 4.60 3.53
C VAL A 63 -19.25 4.72 2.80
N ASP A 64 -20.18 5.48 3.38
CA ASP A 64 -21.47 5.72 2.76
C ASP A 64 -21.38 6.95 1.85
N LEU A 65 -21.60 6.71 0.56
CA LEU A 65 -21.60 7.77 -0.44
C LEU A 65 -23.00 7.87 -1.01
N ASP A 66 -23.88 8.64 -0.37
CA ASP A 66 -25.27 8.82 -0.76
C ASP A 66 -26.00 7.49 -1.00
N TRP A 67 -25.94 7.03 -2.26
CA TRP A 67 -26.61 5.83 -2.72
C TRP A 67 -25.71 4.58 -2.68
N LYS A 68 -24.48 4.71 -2.25
CA LYS A 68 -23.50 3.65 -2.36
C LYS A 68 -22.76 3.39 -1.05
N HIS A 69 -22.64 2.11 -0.72
CA HIS A 69 -21.96 1.64 0.49
C HIS A 69 -20.64 0.99 0.07
N GLN A 70 -19.51 1.62 0.37
CA GLN A 70 -18.21 1.18 -0.08
C GLN A 70 -17.39 0.52 1.02
N TYR A 71 -16.87 -0.65 0.74
CA TYR A 71 -15.95 -1.36 1.64
C TYR A 71 -14.53 -0.83 1.46
N ALA A 72 -13.82 -0.65 2.57
CA ALA A 72 -12.40 -0.35 2.56
C ALA A 72 -11.70 -1.20 3.62
N GLY A 73 -10.76 -2.01 3.19
CA GLY A 73 -9.92 -2.79 4.08
C GLY A 73 -8.51 -2.25 4.10
N VAL A 74 -7.83 -2.33 5.24
CA VAL A 74 -6.44 -1.89 5.38
C VAL A 74 -5.60 -3.07 5.80
N TYR A 75 -4.59 -3.38 5.00
CA TYR A 75 -3.64 -4.46 5.25
C TYR A 75 -2.25 -3.91 5.40
N LYS A 76 -1.43 -4.55 6.20
CA LYS A 76 -0.06 -4.10 6.47
C LYS A 76 0.93 -5.21 6.16
N LEU A 77 2.06 -4.82 5.57
CA LEU A 77 3.20 -5.70 5.38
C LEU A 77 4.48 -4.89 5.60
N ASP A 78 5.33 -5.37 6.50
CA ASP A 78 6.65 -4.79 6.68
C ASP A 78 7.61 -5.46 5.69
N TYR A 79 8.26 -4.67 4.85
CA TYR A 79 9.16 -5.17 3.84
C TYR A 79 10.45 -4.35 3.83
N GLN A 80 11.56 -4.99 4.11
CA GLN A 80 12.89 -4.34 4.15
C GLN A 80 12.88 -3.07 5.02
N GLU A 81 12.35 -3.22 6.24
CA GLU A 81 12.29 -2.16 7.26
C GLU A 81 11.29 -1.03 6.96
N VAL A 82 10.52 -1.15 5.88
CA VAL A 82 9.49 -0.17 5.53
C VAL A 82 8.11 -0.76 5.80
N SER A 83 7.25 0.00 6.46
CA SER A 83 5.87 -0.40 6.68
C SER A 83 5.01 0.02 5.50
N PHE A 84 4.44 -0.96 4.80
CA PHE A 84 3.52 -0.74 3.68
C PHE A 84 2.10 -1.01 4.13
N TYR A 85 1.20 -0.09 3.79
CA TYR A 85 -0.23 -0.24 4.04
C TYR A 85 -0.94 -0.33 2.71
N PHE A 86 -1.80 -1.33 2.57
CA PHE A 86 -2.53 -1.59 1.33
C PHE A 86 -4.01 -1.36 1.56
N ILE A 87 -4.63 -0.57 0.70
CA ILE A 87 -6.06 -0.26 0.79
C ILE A 87 -6.81 -1.17 -0.17
N ASP A 88 -7.70 -1.98 0.39
CA ASP A 88 -8.50 -2.91 -0.40
C ASP A 88 -9.87 -2.32 -0.67
N ASN A 89 -10.18 -2.19 -1.95
CA ASN A 89 -11.52 -1.86 -2.43
C ASN A 89 -11.72 -2.65 -3.72
N LEU A 90 -12.41 -3.77 -3.60
CA LEU A 90 -12.57 -4.72 -4.71
C LEU A 90 -13.21 -4.09 -5.94
N GLU A 91 -14.08 -3.10 -5.76
CA GLU A 91 -14.74 -2.45 -6.88
C GLU A 91 -13.77 -1.64 -7.74
N TYR A 92 -12.79 -0.99 -7.11
CA TYR A 92 -11.85 -0.14 -7.83
C TYR A 92 -10.52 -0.82 -8.13
N PHE A 93 -10.00 -1.62 -7.20
CA PHE A 93 -8.65 -2.15 -7.29
C PHE A 93 -8.57 -3.64 -7.64
N GLY A 94 -9.66 -4.36 -7.50
CA GLY A 94 -9.70 -5.79 -7.78
C GLY A 94 -9.77 -6.14 -9.26
N ARG A 95 -9.79 -5.15 -10.14
CA ARG A 95 -9.94 -5.34 -11.58
C ARG A 95 -8.63 -5.41 -12.36
N ASP A 96 -7.58 -5.17 -11.71
CA ASP A 96 -6.26 -5.12 -12.35
C ASP A 96 -5.88 -6.35 -13.10
#